data_190a7027666c0c57f629a54b2065aed0
#
_entry.id   190a7027666c0c57f629a54b2065aed0
#
_cell.length_a   1.000
_cell.length_b   1.000
_cell.length_c   1.000
_cell.angle_alpha   90.00
_cell.angle_beta   90.00
_cell.angle_gamma   90.00
#
_symmetry.space_group_name_H-M   'P 1'
#
loop_
_entity.id
_entity.type
_entity.pdbx_description
1 polymer ?
#
loop_
_entity_poly.entity_id
_entity_poly.type
_entity_poly.pdbx_seq_one_letter_code
_entity_poly.pdbx_strand_id
1 'polypeptide(L)'
;VEVKEKYIRLGTGATHAELPIASMYKEYQVADYESVKKLYIDIAYEVLNQYKFKVDYNNVFPLLKSRDFGKGEKDLRFCREQAFTDIDTLYVSDEGEVFRFVLESDDVDFDKIKKRAWENLNKLSNILVRLDDTLNIFCLRYSTDYNASFLLSDSLQKQIKRKVGKDYLFAIPSSTTLIVAKLRP
;
A
#
# COMPACT_ATOMS: atom_id res chain seq x y z
N VAL A 1 20.19 -20.98 -11.51
CA VAL A 1 21.14 -19.96 -10.99
C VAL A 1 21.95 -19.44 -12.17
N GLU A 2 22.01 -18.15 -12.32
CA GLU A 2 22.80 -17.49 -13.36
C GLU A 2 23.71 -16.46 -12.70
N VAL A 3 25.02 -16.50 -12.99
CA VAL A 3 25.98 -15.52 -12.46
C VAL A 3 26.23 -14.48 -13.53
N LYS A 4 25.97 -13.22 -13.21
CA LYS A 4 26.26 -12.04 -14.05
C LYS A 4 27.41 -11.24 -13.45
N GLU A 5 27.91 -10.25 -14.18
CA GLU A 5 29.02 -9.41 -13.71
C GLU A 5 28.74 -8.69 -12.38
N LYS A 6 27.49 -8.25 -12.16
CA LYS A 6 27.12 -7.42 -11.00
C LYS A 6 26.20 -8.10 -10.01
N TYR A 7 25.57 -9.22 -10.37
CA TYR A 7 24.61 -9.92 -9.51
C TYR A 7 24.55 -11.42 -9.79
N ILE A 8 24.03 -12.16 -8.82
CA ILE A 8 23.65 -13.56 -8.96
C ILE A 8 22.14 -13.61 -9.09
N ARG A 9 21.64 -14.20 -10.19
CA ARG A 9 20.21 -14.41 -10.41
C ARG A 9 19.79 -15.81 -10.00
N LEU A 10 18.79 -15.89 -9.12
CA LEU A 10 18.16 -17.14 -8.67
C LEU A 10 16.70 -17.16 -9.13
N GLY A 11 16.27 -18.25 -9.77
CA GLY A 11 14.92 -18.38 -10.32
C GLY A 11 14.88 -18.42 -11.84
N THR A 12 13.70 -18.39 -12.43
CA THR A 12 13.48 -18.50 -13.87
C THR A 12 12.46 -17.47 -14.36
N GLY A 13 12.72 -16.90 -15.55
CA GLY A 13 11.80 -15.96 -16.20
C GLY A 13 11.52 -14.70 -15.37
N ALA A 14 10.25 -14.37 -15.22
CA ALA A 14 9.81 -13.22 -14.44
C ALA A 14 9.94 -13.43 -12.91
N THR A 15 10.03 -14.69 -12.47
CA THR A 15 10.15 -15.06 -11.06
C THR A 15 11.62 -15.30 -10.72
N HIS A 16 12.33 -14.25 -10.32
CA HIS A 16 13.74 -14.36 -9.97
C HIS A 16 14.12 -13.34 -8.88
N ALA A 17 15.13 -13.70 -8.09
CA ALA A 17 15.81 -12.80 -7.17
C ALA A 17 17.17 -12.41 -7.75
N GLU A 18 17.54 -11.15 -7.70
CA GLU A 18 18.85 -10.63 -8.08
C GLU A 18 19.62 -10.21 -6.81
N LEU A 19 20.71 -10.93 -6.53
CA LEU A 19 21.56 -10.69 -5.37
C LEU A 19 22.79 -9.90 -5.81
N PRO A 20 22.98 -8.64 -5.37
CA PRO A 20 24.08 -7.80 -5.81
C PRO A 20 25.42 -8.28 -5.23
N ILE A 21 26.37 -8.66 -6.09
CA ILE A 21 27.69 -9.19 -5.69
C ILE A 21 28.48 -8.17 -4.85
N ALA A 22 28.39 -6.90 -5.18
CA ALA A 22 29.11 -5.84 -4.44
C ALA A 22 28.66 -5.73 -2.99
N SER A 23 27.34 -5.91 -2.71
CA SER A 23 26.81 -5.92 -1.36
C SER A 23 27.24 -7.18 -0.59
N MET A 24 27.17 -8.34 -1.23
CA MET A 24 27.65 -9.60 -0.66
C MET A 24 29.12 -9.50 -0.26
N TYR A 25 29.95 -8.91 -1.14
CA TYR A 25 31.36 -8.74 -0.86
C TYR A 25 31.63 -7.81 0.32
N LYS A 26 30.89 -6.71 0.46
CA LYS A 26 31.00 -5.81 1.62
C LYS A 26 30.63 -6.50 2.93
N GLU A 27 29.54 -7.25 2.95
CA GLU A 27 29.15 -8.03 4.13
C GLU A 27 30.21 -9.08 4.49
N TYR A 28 30.82 -9.72 3.49
CA TYR A 28 31.90 -10.70 3.70
C TYR A 28 33.18 -10.09 4.31
N GLN A 29 33.39 -8.78 4.19
CA GLN A 29 34.54 -8.11 4.84
C GLN A 29 34.36 -7.98 6.38
N VAL A 30 33.14 -8.09 6.89
CA VAL A 30 32.78 -7.85 8.30
C VAL A 30 32.16 -9.06 8.98
N ALA A 31 31.75 -10.08 8.24
CA ALA A 31 31.14 -11.30 8.73
C ALA A 31 31.74 -12.54 8.08
N ASP A 32 31.56 -13.72 8.69
CA ASP A 32 32.04 -14.98 8.13
C ASP A 32 31.20 -15.41 6.91
N TYR A 33 31.79 -16.28 6.08
CA TYR A 33 31.20 -16.74 4.83
C TYR A 33 29.80 -17.41 5.04
N GLU A 34 29.68 -18.27 6.06
CA GLU A 34 28.43 -19.00 6.27
C GLU A 34 27.28 -18.07 6.72
N SER A 35 27.58 -17.07 7.53
CA SER A 35 26.61 -16.04 7.94
C SER A 35 26.14 -15.20 6.75
N VAL A 36 27.06 -14.74 5.90
CA VAL A 36 26.73 -13.98 4.69
C VAL A 36 25.94 -14.82 3.71
N LYS A 37 26.37 -16.04 3.47
CA LYS A 37 25.69 -17.00 2.60
C LYS A 37 24.25 -17.25 3.07
N LYS A 38 24.06 -17.50 4.36
CA LYS A 38 22.73 -17.69 4.93
C LYS A 38 21.84 -16.48 4.73
N LEU A 39 22.34 -15.28 5.07
CA LEU A 39 21.61 -14.02 4.89
C LEU A 39 21.09 -13.87 3.45
N TYR A 40 21.95 -14.07 2.46
CA TYR A 40 21.55 -13.89 1.06
C TYR A 40 20.67 -15.01 0.51
N ILE A 41 20.80 -16.23 1.05
CA ILE A 41 19.85 -17.32 0.79
C ILE A 41 18.47 -16.97 1.35
N ASP A 42 18.39 -16.48 2.59
CA ASP A 42 17.13 -16.08 3.22
C ASP A 42 16.46 -14.94 2.44
N ILE A 43 17.22 -13.89 2.05
CA ILE A 43 16.74 -12.81 1.18
C ILE A 43 16.19 -13.37 -0.15
N ALA A 44 16.94 -14.30 -0.78
CA ALA A 44 16.49 -14.89 -2.05
C ALA A 44 15.19 -15.69 -1.88
N TYR A 45 15.05 -16.43 -0.79
CA TYR A 45 13.82 -17.16 -0.47
C TYR A 45 12.64 -16.21 -0.24
N GLU A 46 12.83 -15.13 0.49
CA GLU A 46 11.81 -14.11 0.70
C GLU A 46 11.36 -13.51 -0.63
N VAL A 47 12.30 -13.08 -1.47
CA VAL A 47 11.97 -12.52 -2.80
C VAL A 47 11.24 -13.55 -3.65
N LEU A 48 11.72 -14.79 -3.73
CA LEU A 48 11.07 -15.84 -4.53
C LEU A 48 9.71 -16.26 -3.96
N ASN A 49 9.51 -16.19 -2.65
CA ASN A 49 8.22 -16.48 -2.03
C ASN A 49 7.21 -15.35 -2.22
N GLN A 50 7.62 -14.11 -2.40
CA GLN A 50 6.73 -13.01 -2.78
C GLN A 50 5.96 -13.32 -4.07
N TYR A 51 6.56 -14.08 -5.00
CA TYR A 51 5.89 -14.52 -6.23
C TYR A 51 4.87 -15.65 -6.04
N LYS A 52 4.85 -16.31 -4.86
CA LYS A 52 3.85 -17.32 -4.49
C LYS A 52 2.76 -16.76 -3.58
N PHE A 53 2.74 -15.46 -3.43
CA PHE A 53 1.82 -14.78 -2.54
C PHE A 53 0.37 -15.05 -2.91
N LYS A 54 -0.39 -15.54 -1.95
CA LYS A 54 -1.84 -15.63 -2.05
C LYS A 54 -2.44 -14.48 -1.27
N VAL A 55 -3.17 -13.62 -1.97
CA VAL A 55 -3.87 -12.51 -1.31
C VAL A 55 -4.88 -13.07 -0.30
N ASP A 56 -4.76 -12.65 0.96
CA ASP A 56 -5.79 -12.90 1.96
C ASP A 56 -6.92 -11.89 1.80
N TYR A 57 -8.03 -12.33 1.23
CA TYR A 57 -9.21 -11.52 1.01
C TYR A 57 -9.85 -10.96 2.30
N ASN A 58 -9.49 -11.49 3.47
CA ASN A 58 -9.97 -10.96 4.74
C ASN A 58 -9.15 -9.76 5.22
N ASN A 59 -7.93 -9.61 4.71
CA ASN A 59 -6.99 -8.56 5.08
C ASN A 59 -6.59 -7.67 3.89
N VAL A 60 -7.41 -7.59 2.86
CA VAL A 60 -7.18 -6.68 1.73
C VAL A 60 -7.90 -5.35 2.00
N PHE A 61 -7.22 -4.24 1.72
CA PHE A 61 -7.72 -2.87 1.93
C PHE A 61 -7.44 -1.96 0.73
N PRO A 62 -8.28 -0.94 0.49
CA PRO A 62 -8.00 0.08 -0.50
C PRO A 62 -7.04 1.12 0.06
N LEU A 63 -6.11 1.61 -0.78
CA LEU A 63 -5.15 2.64 -0.40
C LEU A 63 -5.08 3.72 -1.48
N LEU A 64 -5.36 4.97 -1.11
CA LEU A 64 -5.25 6.10 -2.03
C LEU A 64 -3.79 6.50 -2.25
N LYS A 65 -3.37 6.57 -3.48
CA LYS A 65 -2.03 7.00 -3.91
C LYS A 65 -2.11 7.95 -5.09
N SER A 66 -1.08 8.78 -5.27
CA SER A 66 -0.93 9.55 -6.50
C SER A 66 -0.95 8.61 -7.71
N ARG A 67 -1.56 9.05 -8.81
CA ARG A 67 -1.53 8.34 -10.10
C ARG A 67 -0.13 8.04 -10.58
N ASP A 68 0.86 8.82 -10.15
CA ASP A 68 2.26 8.65 -10.51
C ASP A 68 2.98 7.61 -9.63
N PHE A 69 2.31 7.10 -8.60
CA PHE A 69 2.90 6.08 -7.73
C PHE A 69 3.27 4.83 -8.54
N GLY A 70 4.54 4.43 -8.43
CA GLY A 70 5.09 3.24 -9.10
C GLY A 70 5.34 3.40 -10.59
N LYS A 71 5.21 4.59 -11.20
CA LYS A 71 5.48 4.79 -12.64
C LYS A 71 6.94 4.49 -13.07
N GLY A 72 7.88 4.54 -12.13
CA GLY A 72 9.30 4.20 -12.38
C GLY A 72 9.58 2.69 -12.37
N GLU A 73 8.68 1.90 -11.83
CA GLU A 73 8.84 0.45 -11.63
C GLU A 73 8.25 -0.30 -12.83
N LYS A 74 9.09 -0.58 -13.82
CA LYS A 74 8.64 -1.18 -15.11
C LYS A 74 7.95 -2.54 -14.96
N ASP A 75 8.30 -3.28 -13.90
CA ASP A 75 7.83 -4.66 -13.67
C ASP A 75 6.69 -4.75 -12.66
N LEU A 76 6.31 -3.64 -12.02
CA LEU A 76 5.25 -3.62 -11.02
C LEU A 76 3.97 -3.02 -11.59
N ARG A 77 3.04 -3.89 -12.00
CA ARG A 77 1.69 -3.49 -12.40
C ARG A 77 0.74 -3.69 -11.23
N PHE A 78 0.34 -2.58 -10.61
CA PHE A 78 -0.57 -2.59 -9.48
C PHE A 78 -2.01 -2.79 -9.93
N CYS A 79 -2.79 -3.61 -9.21
CA CYS A 79 -4.24 -3.58 -9.31
C CYS A 79 -4.74 -2.21 -8.83
N ARG A 80 -5.24 -1.38 -9.75
CA ARG A 80 -5.67 -0.01 -9.45
C ARG A 80 -6.91 0.41 -10.20
N GLU A 81 -7.62 1.40 -9.65
CA GLU A 81 -8.70 2.11 -10.32
C GLU A 81 -8.61 3.61 -10.04
N GLN A 82 -9.13 4.43 -10.92
CA GLN A 82 -9.15 5.89 -10.73
C GLN A 82 -10.16 6.26 -9.64
N ALA A 83 -9.69 6.97 -8.60
CA ALA A 83 -10.54 7.58 -7.58
C ALA A 83 -10.86 9.05 -7.89
N PHE A 84 -9.83 9.83 -8.23
CA PHE A 84 -9.91 11.25 -8.60
C PHE A 84 -8.99 11.53 -9.79
N THR A 85 -8.91 12.78 -10.24
CA THR A 85 -8.11 13.17 -11.41
C THR A 85 -6.66 12.70 -11.31
N ASP A 86 -6.02 12.91 -10.13
CA ASP A 86 -4.60 12.61 -9.93
C ASP A 86 -4.36 11.56 -8.83
N ILE A 87 -5.41 10.88 -8.39
CA ILE A 87 -5.36 9.88 -7.32
C ILE A 87 -6.04 8.61 -7.79
N ASP A 88 -5.34 7.50 -7.62
CA ASP A 88 -5.85 6.16 -7.84
C ASP A 88 -6.05 5.44 -6.51
N THR A 89 -7.01 4.52 -6.48
CA THR A 89 -7.15 3.50 -5.45
C THR A 89 -6.30 2.32 -5.87
N LEU A 90 -5.32 1.96 -5.04
CA LEU A 90 -4.57 0.72 -5.10
C LEU A 90 -5.08 -0.21 -4.01
N TYR A 91 -4.76 -1.49 -4.14
CA TYR A 91 -5.17 -2.49 -3.15
C TYR A 91 -3.96 -3.10 -2.49
N VAL A 92 -4.04 -3.31 -1.18
CA VAL A 92 -2.96 -3.88 -0.38
C VAL A 92 -3.48 -5.05 0.44
N SER A 93 -2.64 -6.08 0.61
CA SER A 93 -2.83 -7.12 1.61
C SER A 93 -2.07 -6.72 2.86
N ASP A 94 -2.78 -6.61 3.98
CA ASP A 94 -2.23 -6.21 5.28
C ASP A 94 -1.81 -7.47 6.05
N GLU A 95 -0.52 -7.58 6.36
CA GLU A 95 0.05 -8.69 7.10
C GLU A 95 0.40 -8.29 8.56
N GLY A 96 -0.11 -7.15 9.00
CA GLY A 96 0.05 -6.61 10.35
C GLY A 96 1.20 -5.62 10.47
N GLU A 97 2.44 -6.04 10.44
CA GLU A 97 3.59 -5.14 10.51
C GLU A 97 3.93 -4.48 9.18
N VAL A 98 3.61 -5.14 8.08
CA VAL A 98 3.83 -4.68 6.71
C VAL A 98 2.59 -4.92 5.86
N PHE A 99 2.46 -4.16 4.78
CA PHE A 99 1.48 -4.46 3.76
C PHE A 99 2.15 -4.61 2.40
N ARG A 100 1.58 -5.49 1.58
CA ARG A 100 2.02 -5.72 0.20
C ARG A 100 0.96 -5.25 -0.78
N PHE A 101 1.37 -4.52 -1.81
CA PHE A 101 0.47 -4.15 -2.90
C PHE A 101 0.03 -5.38 -3.68
N VAL A 102 -1.25 -5.44 -4.03
CA VAL A 102 -1.80 -6.44 -4.93
C VAL A 102 -1.42 -6.06 -6.36
N LEU A 103 -0.78 -6.99 -7.06
CA LEU A 103 -0.31 -6.83 -8.43
C LEU A 103 -1.21 -7.58 -9.41
N GLU A 104 -1.23 -7.14 -10.67
CA GLU A 104 -1.92 -7.85 -11.75
C GLU A 104 -1.37 -9.27 -11.96
N SER A 105 -0.09 -9.49 -11.60
CA SER A 105 0.57 -10.80 -11.69
C SER A 105 0.23 -11.77 -10.55
N ASP A 106 -0.52 -11.35 -9.54
CA ASP A 106 -0.86 -12.19 -8.37
C ASP A 106 -1.95 -13.24 -8.67
N ASP A 107 -2.44 -13.33 -9.91
CA ASP A 107 -3.50 -14.26 -10.34
C ASP A 107 -4.75 -14.17 -9.44
N VAL A 108 -5.24 -12.96 -9.25
CA VAL A 108 -6.38 -12.65 -8.39
C VAL A 108 -7.59 -12.19 -9.21
N ASP A 109 -8.78 -12.50 -8.69
CA ASP A 109 -10.02 -11.90 -9.16
C ASP A 109 -10.10 -10.46 -8.66
N PHE A 110 -9.88 -9.50 -9.56
CA PHE A 110 -9.83 -8.07 -9.23
C PHE A 110 -11.17 -7.55 -8.69
N ASP A 111 -12.30 -7.99 -9.23
CA ASP A 111 -13.61 -7.56 -8.75
C ASP A 111 -13.87 -8.06 -7.33
N LYS A 112 -13.40 -9.27 -7.02
CA LYS A 112 -13.45 -9.81 -5.66
C LYS A 112 -12.52 -9.06 -4.70
N ILE A 113 -11.28 -8.71 -5.12
CA ILE A 113 -10.35 -7.87 -4.33
C ILE A 113 -11.04 -6.55 -4.00
N LYS A 114 -11.54 -5.86 -4.99
CA LYS A 114 -12.22 -4.58 -4.87
C LYS A 114 -13.37 -4.65 -3.86
N LYS A 115 -14.28 -5.58 -4.04
CA LYS A 115 -15.41 -5.78 -3.13
C LYS A 115 -14.96 -6.03 -1.70
N ARG A 116 -14.01 -6.95 -1.50
CA ARG A 116 -13.53 -7.32 -0.17
C ARG A 116 -12.77 -6.19 0.51
N ALA A 117 -11.95 -5.44 -0.22
CA ALA A 117 -11.22 -4.31 0.32
C ALA A 117 -12.15 -3.25 0.92
N TRP A 118 -13.24 -2.91 0.23
CA TRP A 118 -14.26 -1.97 0.74
C TRP A 118 -15.05 -2.55 1.91
N GLU A 119 -15.41 -3.84 1.87
CA GLU A 119 -16.05 -4.52 2.99
C GLU A 119 -15.17 -4.49 4.25
N ASN A 120 -13.86 -4.74 4.10
CA ASN A 120 -12.92 -4.73 5.21
C ASN A 120 -12.69 -3.31 5.75
N LEU A 121 -12.51 -2.31 4.88
CA LEU A 121 -12.40 -0.91 5.31
C LEU A 121 -13.62 -0.47 6.12
N ASN A 122 -14.82 -0.86 5.69
CA ASN A 122 -16.08 -0.50 6.36
C ASN A 122 -16.25 -1.15 7.74
N LYS A 123 -15.49 -2.20 8.07
CA LYS A 123 -15.46 -2.78 9.43
C LYS A 123 -14.59 -1.97 10.39
N LEU A 124 -13.66 -1.17 9.87
CA LEU A 124 -12.80 -0.35 10.69
C LEU A 124 -13.56 0.87 11.23
N SER A 125 -13.29 1.21 12.48
CA SER A 125 -13.86 2.41 13.09
C SER A 125 -13.31 3.68 12.48
N ASN A 126 -14.18 4.56 12.03
CA ASN A 126 -13.80 5.90 11.58
C ASN A 126 -14.70 6.94 12.27
N ILE A 127 -14.09 7.91 12.95
CA ILE A 127 -14.81 8.97 13.67
C ILE A 127 -14.23 10.30 13.24
N LEU A 128 -15.06 11.11 12.59
CA LEU A 128 -14.70 12.48 12.24
C LEU A 128 -14.81 13.36 13.48
N VAL A 129 -13.68 13.95 13.89
CA VAL A 129 -13.59 14.90 15.02
C VAL A 129 -13.22 16.27 14.54
N ARG A 130 -13.69 17.30 15.26
CA ARG A 130 -13.33 18.68 14.96
C ARG A 130 -11.95 18.97 15.52
N LEU A 131 -11.07 19.54 14.69
CA LEU A 131 -9.73 20.01 15.06
C LEU A 131 -9.75 21.48 15.49
N ASP A 132 -10.54 22.30 14.78
CA ASP A 132 -10.61 23.73 15.00
C ASP A 132 -12.05 24.20 14.90
N ASP A 133 -12.52 24.88 15.95
CA ASP A 133 -13.90 25.36 16.05
C ASP A 133 -14.16 26.59 15.17
N THR A 134 -13.16 27.43 14.99
CA THR A 134 -13.27 28.69 14.24
C THR A 134 -13.30 28.41 12.74
N LEU A 135 -12.41 27.55 12.26
CA LEU A 135 -12.25 27.23 10.85
C LEU A 135 -13.13 26.08 10.37
N ASN A 136 -13.85 25.41 11.30
CA ASN A 136 -14.61 24.20 10.98
C ASN A 136 -13.79 23.15 10.24
N ILE A 137 -12.61 22.85 10.79
CA ILE A 137 -11.70 21.83 10.29
C ILE A 137 -11.88 20.55 11.08
N PHE A 138 -11.91 19.45 10.37
CA PHE A 138 -12.13 18.11 10.91
C PHE A 138 -11.05 17.15 10.44
N CYS A 139 -10.76 16.13 11.26
CA CYS A 139 -9.91 15.00 10.89
C CYS A 139 -10.48 13.69 11.42
N LEU A 140 -9.88 12.55 11.07
CA LEU A 140 -10.20 11.28 11.69
C LEU A 140 -9.55 11.17 13.07
N ARG A 141 -10.28 10.64 14.04
CA ARG A 141 -9.84 10.52 15.44
C ARG A 141 -8.65 9.58 15.60
N TYR A 142 -8.65 8.49 14.83
CA TYR A 142 -7.58 7.48 14.88
C TYR A 142 -6.74 7.56 13.62
N SER A 143 -5.43 7.45 13.79
CA SER A 143 -4.52 7.35 12.67
C SER A 143 -4.39 5.88 12.26
N THR A 144 -4.70 5.60 11.01
CA THR A 144 -4.47 4.30 10.36
C THR A 144 -3.87 4.55 8.99
N ASP A 145 -3.22 3.56 8.40
CA ASP A 145 -2.65 3.66 7.05
C ASP A 145 -3.73 3.86 5.97
N TYR A 146 -5.01 3.65 6.33
CA TYR A 146 -6.17 3.76 5.43
C TYR A 146 -6.97 5.03 5.60
N ASN A 147 -6.51 6.00 6.40
CA ASN A 147 -7.30 7.20 6.71
C ASN A 147 -7.74 7.98 5.47
N ALA A 148 -6.85 8.12 4.49
CA ALA A 148 -7.18 8.76 3.22
C ALA A 148 -8.31 8.02 2.48
N SER A 149 -8.29 6.69 2.51
CA SER A 149 -9.25 5.84 1.79
C SER A 149 -10.66 5.90 2.38
N PHE A 150 -10.80 6.22 3.67
CA PHE A 150 -12.13 6.45 4.26
C PHE A 150 -12.91 7.56 3.57
N LEU A 151 -12.25 8.51 2.89
CA LEU A 151 -12.92 9.55 2.12
C LEU A 151 -13.95 8.97 1.12
N LEU A 152 -13.68 7.78 0.59
CA LEU A 152 -14.57 7.09 -0.35
C LEU A 152 -15.56 6.15 0.35
N SER A 153 -15.51 6.00 1.69
CA SER A 153 -16.41 5.14 2.42
C SER A 153 -17.77 5.81 2.71
N ASP A 154 -18.85 5.05 2.58
CA ASP A 154 -20.19 5.54 2.88
C ASP A 154 -20.34 6.04 4.32
N SER A 155 -19.66 5.39 5.26
CA SER A 155 -19.74 5.73 6.68
C SER A 155 -19.15 7.12 6.95
N LEU A 156 -17.99 7.45 6.35
CA LEU A 156 -17.37 8.77 6.51
C LEU A 156 -18.14 9.82 5.73
N GLN A 157 -18.62 9.53 4.52
CA GLN A 157 -19.42 10.46 3.73
C GLN A 157 -20.70 10.90 4.47
N LYS A 158 -21.37 9.97 5.18
CA LYS A 158 -22.51 10.29 6.04
C LYS A 158 -22.13 11.20 7.21
N GLN A 159 -20.96 11.00 7.82
CA GLN A 159 -20.45 11.87 8.89
C GLN A 159 -20.10 13.27 8.37
N ILE A 160 -19.40 13.36 7.22
CA ILE A 160 -19.06 14.64 6.59
C ILE A 160 -20.34 15.41 6.28
N LYS A 161 -21.29 14.79 5.61
CA LYS A 161 -22.58 15.44 5.28
C LYS A 161 -23.30 16.01 6.49
N ARG A 162 -23.27 15.27 7.62
CA ARG A 162 -23.94 15.68 8.88
C ARG A 162 -23.17 16.77 9.63
N LYS A 163 -21.83 16.68 9.70
CA LYS A 163 -21.00 17.56 10.55
C LYS A 163 -20.46 18.77 9.80
N VAL A 164 -20.15 18.62 8.52
CA VAL A 164 -19.49 19.62 7.69
C VAL A 164 -20.46 20.25 6.70
N GLY A 165 -21.30 19.44 6.10
CA GLY A 165 -22.25 19.88 5.05
C GLY A 165 -22.01 19.18 3.73
N LYS A 166 -22.71 19.65 2.67
CA LYS A 166 -22.57 19.10 1.32
C LYS A 166 -21.36 19.67 0.58
N ASP A 167 -21.04 20.94 0.86
CA ASP A 167 -19.96 21.67 0.21
C ASP A 167 -18.76 21.70 1.16
N TYR A 168 -17.76 20.89 0.85
CA TYR A 168 -16.56 20.74 1.66
C TYR A 168 -15.31 20.62 0.79
N LEU A 169 -14.19 20.98 1.39
CA LEU A 169 -12.85 20.71 0.87
C LEU A 169 -12.24 19.57 1.65
N PHE A 170 -11.36 18.82 1.00
CA PHE A 170 -10.54 17.84 1.67
C PHE A 170 -9.07 17.97 1.26
N ALA A 171 -8.20 17.54 2.15
CA ALA A 171 -6.77 17.41 1.89
C ALA A 171 -6.28 16.05 2.38
N ILE A 172 -5.40 15.43 1.61
CA ILE A 172 -4.75 14.16 1.90
C ILE A 172 -3.23 14.41 1.92
N PRO A 173 -2.68 14.94 3.02
CA PRO A 173 -1.23 15.18 3.13
C PRO A 173 -0.42 13.89 3.10
N SER A 174 -1.00 12.78 3.61
CA SER A 174 -0.41 11.44 3.64
C SER A 174 -1.52 10.37 3.65
N SER A 175 -1.16 9.10 3.47
CA SER A 175 -2.13 7.98 3.58
C SER A 175 -2.79 7.93 4.97
N THR A 176 -2.07 8.33 6.00
CA THR A 176 -2.54 8.32 7.40
C THR A 176 -3.32 9.57 7.80
N THR A 177 -3.41 10.59 6.94
CA THR A 177 -4.00 11.89 7.29
C THR A 177 -5.06 12.29 6.28
N LEU A 178 -6.28 12.48 6.79
CA LEU A 178 -7.39 13.08 6.04
C LEU A 178 -7.90 14.30 6.82
N ILE A 179 -7.91 15.44 6.15
CA ILE A 179 -8.45 16.69 6.67
C ILE A 179 -9.67 17.06 5.83
N VAL A 180 -10.74 17.46 6.49
CA VAL A 180 -11.97 17.93 5.85
C VAL A 180 -12.34 19.29 6.44
N ALA A 181 -12.66 20.25 5.59
CA ALA A 181 -13.08 21.59 6.00
C ALA A 181 -14.36 22.00 5.30
N LYS A 182 -15.21 22.76 6.01
CA LYS A 182 -16.40 23.34 5.39
C LYS A 182 -15.96 24.39 4.38
N LEU A 183 -16.48 24.29 3.16
CA LEU A 183 -16.35 25.36 2.18
C LEU A 183 -17.22 26.52 2.66
N ARG A 184 -16.61 27.67 2.93
CA ARG A 184 -17.35 28.90 3.23
C ARG A 184 -17.82 29.51 1.92
N PRO A 185 -19.05 30.00 1.86
CA PRO A 185 -19.50 30.81 0.74
C PRO A 185 -18.71 32.13 0.68
#